data_94e0ddbe53047e8569201df29a920c4c
#
_entry.id   94e0ddbe53047e8569201df29a920c4c
#
_cell.length_a   1.000
_cell.length_b   1.000
_cell.length_c   1.000
_cell.angle_alpha   90.00
_cell.angle_beta   90.00
_cell.angle_gamma   90.00
#
_symmetry.space_group_name_H-M   'P 1'
#
loop_
_entity.id
_entity.type
_entity.pdbx_description
1 polymer ?
#
loop_
_entity_poly.entity_id
_entity_poly.type
_entity_poly.pdbx_seq_one_letter_code
_entity_poly.pdbx_strand_id
1 'polypeptide(L)'
;QRAIMCTELKAKGLAGDTVLEAMNKIPRHLFLESSFHQHAYQDKAFPIAADQTISHPSTVAWQSELLELVPGMKVLEIGTGSGYQAAVLCQLGVKLFSIERQKALFDFAKKMLTYLGYRAELKFGDGFKGMPMFAPFDRIIVTCGAPFVPKALLAQLTEGGVMIIP
;
A
#
# COMPACT_ATOMS: atom_id res chain seq x y z
N GLN A 1 -4.24 -20.89 1.13
CA GLN A 1 -3.25 -20.09 1.89
C GLN A 1 -3.75 -18.67 2.14
N ARG A 2 -4.21 -17.95 1.10
CA ARG A 2 -4.68 -16.55 1.22
C ARG A 2 -5.84 -16.39 2.20
N ALA A 3 -6.85 -17.23 2.12
CA ALA A 3 -7.99 -17.22 3.05
C ALA A 3 -7.55 -17.52 4.49
N ILE A 4 -6.58 -18.44 4.67
CA ILE A 4 -6.04 -18.77 6.00
C ILE A 4 -5.34 -17.52 6.59
N MET A 5 -4.49 -16.84 5.81
CA MET A 5 -3.87 -15.58 6.23
C MET A 5 -4.92 -14.56 6.72
N CYS A 6 -5.99 -14.35 5.95
CA CYS A 6 -7.04 -13.41 6.34
C CYS A 6 -7.77 -13.85 7.63
N THR A 7 -8.01 -15.15 7.82
CA THR A 7 -8.61 -15.68 9.06
C THR A 7 -7.70 -15.42 10.27
N GLU A 8 -6.40 -15.62 10.12
CA GLU A 8 -5.43 -15.37 11.19
C GLU A 8 -5.34 -13.88 11.54
N LEU A 9 -5.35 -12.99 10.53
CA LEU A 9 -5.36 -11.53 10.74
C LEU A 9 -6.64 -11.08 11.44
N LYS A 10 -7.79 -11.67 11.10
CA LYS A 10 -9.07 -11.41 11.79
C LYS A 10 -9.01 -11.84 13.26
N ALA A 11 -8.48 -13.02 13.53
CA ALA A 11 -8.34 -13.53 14.89
C ALA A 11 -7.43 -12.66 15.77
N LYS A 12 -6.44 -11.97 15.15
CA LYS A 12 -5.58 -10.99 15.83
C LYS A 12 -6.26 -9.62 16.02
N GLY A 13 -7.45 -9.40 15.49
CA GLY A 13 -8.16 -8.12 15.57
C GLY A 13 -7.50 -6.98 14.81
N LEU A 14 -6.73 -7.29 13.75
CA LEU A 14 -5.92 -6.29 13.03
C LEU A 14 -6.70 -5.50 11.98
N ALA A 15 -7.77 -6.09 11.44
CA ALA A 15 -8.62 -5.43 10.45
C ALA A 15 -10.02 -6.04 10.42
N GLY A 16 -11.00 -5.25 9.99
CA GLY A 16 -12.37 -5.66 9.74
C GLY A 16 -12.55 -6.41 8.42
N ASP A 17 -13.77 -6.88 8.18
CA ASP A 17 -14.10 -7.72 7.02
C ASP A 17 -13.81 -7.00 5.69
N THR A 18 -14.09 -5.72 5.57
CA THR A 18 -13.85 -4.94 4.34
C THR A 18 -12.41 -5.00 3.88
N VAL A 19 -11.46 -4.75 4.78
CA VAL A 19 -10.02 -4.79 4.47
C VAL A 19 -9.58 -6.22 4.18
N LEU A 20 -10.01 -7.19 4.98
CA LEU A 20 -9.62 -8.59 4.82
C LEU A 20 -10.19 -9.21 3.54
N GLU A 21 -11.40 -8.86 3.13
CA GLU A 21 -11.98 -9.28 1.85
C GLU A 21 -11.19 -8.70 0.66
N ALA A 22 -10.77 -7.43 0.75
CA ALA A 22 -9.90 -6.83 -0.25
C ALA A 22 -8.57 -7.60 -0.35
N MET A 23 -7.92 -7.85 0.77
CA MET A 23 -6.66 -8.62 0.81
C MET A 23 -6.84 -10.06 0.29
N ASN A 24 -8.00 -10.68 0.57
CA ASN A 24 -8.31 -12.02 0.08
C ASN A 24 -8.50 -12.11 -1.44
N LYS A 25 -8.74 -11.00 -2.13
CA LYS A 25 -8.83 -10.96 -3.60
C LYS A 25 -7.47 -10.82 -4.28
N ILE A 26 -6.45 -10.34 -3.58
CA ILE A 26 -5.16 -9.99 -4.18
C ILE A 26 -4.17 -11.14 -4.07
N PRO A 27 -3.60 -11.61 -5.20
CA PRO A 27 -2.61 -12.68 -5.22
C PRO A 27 -1.23 -12.16 -4.75
N ARG A 28 -1.01 -12.06 -3.44
CA ARG A 28 0.21 -11.51 -2.83
C ARG A 28 1.50 -12.14 -3.37
N HIS A 29 1.48 -13.45 -3.71
CA HIS A 29 2.64 -14.15 -4.24
C HIS A 29 3.16 -13.54 -5.55
N LEU A 30 2.31 -12.87 -6.35
CA LEU A 30 2.76 -12.21 -7.59
C LEU A 30 3.60 -10.95 -7.34
N PHE A 31 3.60 -10.42 -6.13
CA PHE A 31 4.39 -9.25 -5.72
C PHE A 31 5.76 -9.63 -5.12
N LEU A 32 6.11 -10.90 -5.18
CA LEU A 32 7.34 -11.49 -4.65
C LEU A 32 8.09 -12.25 -5.74
N GLU A 33 9.38 -12.45 -5.53
CA GLU A 33 10.15 -13.40 -6.34
C GLU A 33 9.62 -14.82 -6.18
N SER A 34 9.75 -15.63 -7.23
CA SER A 34 9.19 -16.99 -7.27
C SER A 34 9.69 -17.89 -6.15
N SER A 35 10.92 -17.69 -5.66
CA SER A 35 11.51 -18.40 -4.53
C SER A 35 10.72 -18.27 -3.23
N PHE A 36 9.95 -17.17 -3.08
CA PHE A 36 9.14 -16.90 -1.89
C PHE A 36 7.65 -17.24 -2.06
N HIS A 37 7.20 -17.68 -3.23
CA HIS A 37 5.77 -17.90 -3.49
C HIS A 37 5.11 -18.86 -2.49
N GLN A 38 5.81 -19.92 -2.06
CA GLN A 38 5.28 -20.88 -1.09
C GLN A 38 5.05 -20.26 0.30
N HIS A 39 5.78 -19.20 0.62
CA HIS A 39 5.73 -18.50 1.91
C HIS A 39 4.99 -17.16 1.86
N ALA A 40 4.52 -16.75 0.68
CA ALA A 40 3.95 -15.43 0.41
C ALA A 40 2.81 -15.00 1.34
N TYR A 41 2.10 -15.97 1.91
CA TYR A 41 0.94 -15.74 2.78
C TYR A 41 1.25 -15.91 4.28
N GLN A 42 2.51 -16.17 4.63
CA GLN A 42 2.97 -16.11 6.02
C GLN A 42 3.04 -14.64 6.47
N ASP A 43 2.78 -14.39 7.74
CA ASP A 43 2.86 -13.03 8.31
C ASP A 43 4.32 -12.62 8.54
N LYS A 44 5.00 -12.41 7.42
CA LYS A 44 6.43 -12.04 7.36
C LYS A 44 6.68 -11.01 6.25
N ALA A 45 7.73 -10.19 6.46
CA ALA A 45 8.33 -9.40 5.40
C ALA A 45 9.25 -10.29 4.54
N PHE A 46 9.34 -10.00 3.27
CA PHE A 46 10.24 -10.67 2.32
C PHE A 46 11.03 -9.64 1.52
N PRO A 47 12.26 -9.95 1.11
CA PRO A 47 13.02 -9.06 0.24
C PRO A 47 12.33 -8.92 -1.12
N ILE A 48 12.45 -7.72 -1.67
CA ILE A 48 12.08 -7.36 -3.04
C ILE A 48 13.26 -6.65 -3.69
N ALA A 49 13.11 -6.18 -4.93
CA ALA A 49 14.18 -5.47 -5.62
C ALA A 49 14.67 -4.22 -4.84
N ALA A 50 15.86 -3.73 -5.20
CA ALA A 50 16.47 -2.50 -4.66
C ALA A 50 16.67 -2.52 -3.12
N ASP A 51 17.01 -3.67 -2.55
CA ASP A 51 17.23 -3.87 -1.10
C ASP A 51 16.03 -3.41 -0.23
N GLN A 52 14.83 -3.47 -0.79
CA GLN A 52 13.59 -3.16 -0.09
C GLN A 52 12.89 -4.45 0.35
N THR A 53 11.83 -4.30 1.11
CA THR A 53 11.00 -5.43 1.57
C THR A 53 9.53 -5.15 1.30
N ILE A 54 8.76 -6.20 1.00
CA ILE A 54 7.31 -6.17 1.10
C ILE A 54 6.93 -6.28 2.58
N SER A 55 6.04 -5.40 3.03
CA SER A 55 5.59 -5.38 4.43
C SER A 55 4.88 -6.68 4.83
N HIS A 56 4.87 -6.99 6.13
CA HIS A 56 4.07 -8.08 6.69
C HIS A 56 2.60 -7.92 6.31
N PRO A 57 1.87 -8.98 6.04
CA PRO A 57 0.41 -8.94 5.87
C PRO A 57 -0.31 -8.24 7.03
N SER A 58 0.11 -8.47 8.27
CA SER A 58 -0.42 -7.81 9.47
C SER A 58 -0.26 -6.30 9.43
N THR A 59 0.90 -5.80 8.98
CA THR A 59 1.15 -4.36 8.84
C THR A 59 0.22 -3.75 7.79
N VAL A 60 0.09 -4.41 6.63
CA VAL A 60 -0.80 -3.93 5.55
C VAL A 60 -2.25 -3.90 6.03
N ALA A 61 -2.72 -4.96 6.70
CA ALA A 61 -4.07 -5.04 7.23
C ALA A 61 -4.35 -3.91 8.23
N TRP A 62 -3.48 -3.77 9.22
CA TRP A 62 -3.64 -2.78 10.28
C TRP A 62 -3.57 -1.33 9.77
N GLN A 63 -2.59 -1.00 8.92
CA GLN A 63 -2.48 0.33 8.35
C GLN A 63 -3.67 0.67 7.45
N SER A 64 -4.15 -0.29 6.65
CA SER A 64 -5.34 -0.10 5.81
C SER A 64 -6.60 0.13 6.64
N GLU A 65 -6.74 -0.56 7.76
CA GLU A 65 -7.86 -0.36 8.70
C GLU A 65 -7.84 1.03 9.34
N LEU A 66 -6.67 1.46 9.81
CA LEU A 66 -6.50 2.78 10.43
C LEU A 66 -6.79 3.96 9.49
N LEU A 67 -6.73 3.74 8.19
CA LEU A 67 -7.08 4.77 7.22
C LEU A 67 -8.59 5.03 7.14
N GLU A 68 -9.44 4.15 7.66
CA GLU A 68 -10.90 4.28 7.63
C GLU A 68 -11.41 4.65 6.23
N LEU A 69 -11.04 3.85 5.23
CA LEU A 69 -11.27 4.15 3.82
C LEU A 69 -12.73 4.00 3.42
N VAL A 70 -13.19 4.96 2.64
CA VAL A 70 -14.48 4.91 1.93
C VAL A 70 -14.21 4.96 0.42
N PRO A 71 -14.91 4.15 -0.39
CA PRO A 71 -14.77 4.19 -1.85
C PRO A 71 -14.88 5.62 -2.41
N GLY A 72 -13.99 5.95 -3.35
CA GLY A 72 -13.92 7.28 -3.96
C GLY A 72 -12.99 8.28 -3.26
N MET A 73 -12.52 8.01 -2.05
CA MET A 73 -11.52 8.84 -1.38
C MET A 73 -10.23 8.94 -2.22
N LYS A 74 -9.60 10.12 -2.18
CA LYS A 74 -8.27 10.35 -2.74
C LYS A 74 -7.22 9.97 -1.71
N VAL A 75 -6.38 8.99 -2.05
CA VAL A 75 -5.34 8.48 -1.17
C VAL A 75 -3.98 8.65 -1.82
N LEU A 76 -3.02 9.20 -1.07
CA LEU A 76 -1.62 9.27 -1.46
C LEU A 76 -0.83 8.22 -0.70
N GLU A 77 -0.12 7.38 -1.42
CA GLU A 77 0.84 6.41 -0.88
C GLU A 77 2.27 6.88 -1.17
N ILE A 78 3.12 6.85 -0.13
CA ILE A 78 4.55 7.12 -0.25
C ILE A 78 5.30 5.82 -0.03
N GLY A 79 5.99 5.35 -1.08
CA GLY A 79 6.68 4.07 -1.09
C GLY A 79 5.83 2.95 -1.68
N THR A 80 5.62 2.97 -3.00
CA THR A 80 4.84 1.93 -3.70
C THR A 80 5.42 0.53 -3.50
N GLY A 81 6.75 0.41 -3.46
CA GLY A 81 7.44 -0.86 -3.33
C GLY A 81 7.07 -1.81 -4.47
N SER A 82 6.71 -3.04 -4.13
CA SER A 82 6.23 -4.02 -5.12
C SER A 82 4.82 -3.71 -5.65
N GLY A 83 4.07 -2.82 -4.98
CA GLY A 83 2.69 -2.47 -5.33
C GLY A 83 1.61 -3.27 -4.60
N TYR A 84 1.96 -4.11 -3.61
CA TYR A 84 0.97 -4.90 -2.88
C TYR A 84 0.01 -4.04 -2.07
N GLN A 85 0.52 -3.09 -1.26
CA GLN A 85 -0.31 -2.13 -0.53
C GLN A 85 -1.17 -1.30 -1.50
N ALA A 86 -0.58 -0.84 -2.62
CA ALA A 86 -1.30 -0.13 -3.67
C ALA A 86 -2.48 -0.94 -4.22
N ALA A 87 -2.29 -2.24 -4.48
CA ALA A 87 -3.35 -3.13 -4.94
C ALA A 87 -4.47 -3.26 -3.89
N VAL A 88 -4.13 -3.37 -2.60
CA VAL A 88 -5.12 -3.42 -1.51
C VAL A 88 -5.95 -2.13 -1.48
N LEU A 89 -5.29 -0.97 -1.55
CA LEU A 89 -5.97 0.34 -1.58
C LEU A 89 -6.89 0.48 -2.81
N CYS A 90 -6.42 0.08 -3.99
CA CYS A 90 -7.26 0.08 -5.19
C CYS A 90 -8.47 -0.85 -5.05
N GLN A 91 -8.28 -2.04 -4.46
CA GLN A 91 -9.37 -2.99 -4.22
C GLN A 91 -10.42 -2.45 -3.24
N LEU A 92 -10.03 -1.57 -2.32
CA LEU A 92 -10.93 -0.84 -1.42
C LEU A 92 -11.69 0.30 -2.11
N GLY A 93 -11.46 0.54 -3.41
CA GLY A 93 -12.22 1.46 -4.24
C GLY A 93 -11.78 2.92 -4.17
N VAL A 94 -10.59 3.20 -3.66
CA VAL A 94 -10.06 4.57 -3.58
C VAL A 94 -9.46 5.03 -4.91
N LYS A 95 -9.32 6.34 -5.07
CA LYS A 95 -8.51 6.97 -6.13
C LYS A 95 -7.08 7.06 -5.63
N LEU A 96 -6.23 6.13 -6.06
CA LEU A 96 -4.87 6.00 -5.58
C LEU A 96 -3.88 6.81 -6.40
N PHE A 97 -3.04 7.55 -5.66
CA PHE A 97 -1.82 8.23 -6.10
C PHE A 97 -0.66 7.63 -5.32
N SER A 98 0.40 7.20 -5.99
CA SER A 98 1.51 6.55 -5.31
C SER A 98 2.86 6.97 -5.88
N ILE A 99 3.85 7.14 -5.01
CA ILE A 99 5.20 7.59 -5.38
C ILE A 99 6.21 6.53 -5.01
N GLU A 100 7.10 6.22 -5.95
CA GLU A 100 8.22 5.31 -5.75
C GLU A 100 9.52 5.94 -6.25
N ARG A 101 10.55 5.92 -5.41
CA ARG A 101 11.86 6.47 -5.74
C ARG A 101 12.82 5.49 -6.42
N GLN A 102 12.56 4.20 -6.27
CA GLN A 102 13.36 3.14 -6.87
C GLN A 102 12.80 2.78 -8.24
N LYS A 103 13.55 3.06 -9.30
CA LYS A 103 13.07 2.87 -10.69
C LYS A 103 12.62 1.44 -10.97
N ALA A 104 13.38 0.45 -10.51
CA ALA A 104 13.04 -0.95 -10.72
C ALA A 104 11.71 -1.34 -10.07
N LEU A 105 11.43 -0.85 -8.85
CA LEU A 105 10.17 -1.08 -8.14
C LEU A 105 9.02 -0.32 -8.78
N PHE A 106 9.24 0.93 -9.19
CA PHE A 106 8.24 1.70 -9.93
C PHE A 106 7.77 0.97 -11.20
N ASP A 107 8.72 0.49 -12.02
CA ASP A 107 8.40 -0.22 -13.25
C ASP A 107 7.68 -1.54 -12.97
N PHE A 108 8.14 -2.29 -11.97
CA PHE A 108 7.50 -3.53 -11.56
C PHE A 108 6.07 -3.30 -11.05
N ALA A 109 5.87 -2.37 -10.13
CA ALA A 109 4.55 -2.06 -9.57
C ALA A 109 3.57 -1.59 -10.65
N LYS A 110 4.02 -0.72 -11.55
CA LYS A 110 3.21 -0.24 -12.69
C LYS A 110 2.74 -1.40 -13.56
N LYS A 111 3.65 -2.30 -13.92
CA LYS A 111 3.34 -3.50 -14.72
C LYS A 111 2.37 -4.41 -13.98
N MET A 112 2.61 -4.66 -12.70
CA MET A 112 1.80 -5.58 -11.90
C MET A 112 0.39 -5.06 -11.66
N LEU A 113 0.24 -3.79 -11.29
CA LEU A 113 -1.07 -3.16 -11.09
C LEU A 113 -1.89 -3.16 -12.39
N THR A 114 -1.26 -2.84 -13.52
CA THR A 114 -1.90 -2.90 -14.84
C THR A 114 -2.34 -4.33 -15.18
N TYR A 115 -1.48 -5.32 -14.95
CA TYR A 115 -1.80 -6.73 -15.20
C TYR A 115 -3.01 -7.22 -14.38
N LEU A 116 -3.12 -6.76 -13.12
CA LEU A 116 -4.23 -7.10 -12.24
C LEU A 116 -5.48 -6.23 -12.47
N GLY A 117 -5.43 -5.28 -13.41
CA GLY A 117 -6.56 -4.43 -13.77
C GLY A 117 -6.79 -3.25 -12.80
N TYR A 118 -5.84 -2.96 -11.92
CA TYR A 118 -5.91 -1.81 -11.02
C TYR A 118 -5.44 -0.53 -11.70
N ARG A 119 -6.12 0.57 -11.39
CA ARG A 119 -5.78 1.92 -11.87
C ARG A 119 -5.26 2.75 -10.71
N ALA A 120 -4.04 3.23 -10.84
CA ALA A 120 -3.42 4.15 -9.89
C ALA A 120 -2.58 5.18 -10.66
N GLU A 121 -2.50 6.39 -10.14
CA GLU A 121 -1.59 7.41 -10.65
C GLU A 121 -0.22 7.20 -9.99
N LEU A 122 0.72 6.60 -10.72
CA LEU A 122 2.05 6.29 -10.23
C LEU A 122 3.05 7.36 -10.67
N LYS A 123 3.85 7.85 -9.72
CA LYS A 123 4.92 8.80 -9.97
C LYS A 123 6.27 8.21 -9.56
N PHE A 124 7.23 8.28 -10.47
CA PHE A 124 8.63 8.04 -10.14
C PHE A 124 9.24 9.30 -9.54
N GLY A 125 9.76 9.23 -8.32
CA GLY A 125 10.38 10.38 -7.68
C GLY A 125 10.45 10.27 -6.15
N ASP A 126 10.86 11.39 -5.55
CA ASP A 126 10.96 11.53 -4.10
C ASP A 126 9.58 11.80 -3.47
N GLY A 127 9.20 10.93 -2.53
CA GLY A 127 7.93 11.01 -1.82
C GLY A 127 7.82 12.17 -0.83
N PHE A 128 8.94 12.77 -0.38
CA PHE A 128 8.91 13.88 0.57
C PHE A 128 8.11 15.10 0.08
N LYS A 129 8.08 15.30 -1.24
CA LYS A 129 7.35 16.41 -1.87
C LYS A 129 5.87 16.12 -2.10
N GLY A 130 5.46 14.85 -1.98
CA GLY A 130 4.11 14.42 -2.33
C GLY A 130 3.76 14.66 -3.80
N MET A 131 2.47 14.89 -4.04
CA MET A 131 1.91 15.17 -5.36
C MET A 131 0.98 16.39 -5.29
N PRO A 132 1.53 17.61 -5.14
CA PRO A 132 0.73 18.83 -4.94
C PRO A 132 -0.26 19.11 -6.08
N MET A 133 0.04 18.65 -7.30
CA MET A 133 -0.87 18.79 -8.46
C MET A 133 -2.23 18.09 -8.24
N PHE A 134 -2.24 17.04 -7.40
CA PHE A 134 -3.43 16.23 -7.14
C PHE A 134 -4.01 16.48 -5.74
N ALA A 135 -3.35 17.30 -4.92
CA ALA A 135 -3.84 17.66 -3.59
C ALA A 135 -5.20 18.42 -3.69
N PRO A 136 -6.01 18.40 -2.61
CA PRO A 136 -5.78 17.70 -1.34
C PRO A 136 -6.11 16.21 -1.41
N PHE A 137 -5.53 15.44 -0.46
CA PHE A 137 -5.81 14.02 -0.27
C PHE A 137 -6.63 13.79 1.00
N ASP A 138 -7.60 12.88 0.94
CA ASP A 138 -8.41 12.49 2.11
C ASP A 138 -7.59 11.68 3.11
N ARG A 139 -6.65 10.87 2.59
CA ARG A 139 -5.77 10.00 3.36
C ARG A 139 -4.37 10.02 2.77
N ILE A 140 -3.38 9.89 3.64
CA ILE A 140 -1.98 9.69 3.24
C ILE A 140 -1.42 8.51 4.01
N ILE A 141 -0.77 7.57 3.31
CA ILE A 141 -0.07 6.45 3.93
C ILE A 141 1.40 6.50 3.51
N VAL A 142 2.29 6.43 4.50
CA VAL A 142 3.73 6.30 4.28
C VAL A 142 4.12 4.87 4.64
N THR A 143 4.58 4.11 3.67
CA THR A 143 4.92 2.68 3.83
C THR A 143 6.43 2.43 3.86
N CYS A 144 7.21 3.50 3.90
CA CYS A 144 8.66 3.46 4.02
C CYS A 144 9.12 4.22 5.27
N GLY A 145 10.34 3.97 5.72
CA GLY A 145 10.89 4.69 6.86
C GLY A 145 10.94 6.20 6.62
N ALA A 146 10.45 6.97 7.56
CA ALA A 146 10.50 8.43 7.54
C ALA A 146 11.08 8.93 8.87
N PRO A 147 12.16 9.74 8.84
CA PRO A 147 12.79 10.23 10.07
C PRO A 147 11.96 11.30 10.79
N PHE A 148 11.01 11.89 10.11
CA PHE A 148 10.08 12.91 10.62
C PHE A 148 8.84 12.99 9.72
N VAL A 149 7.78 13.63 10.21
CA VAL A 149 6.57 13.87 9.41
C VAL A 149 6.83 15.01 8.42
N PRO A 150 6.82 14.77 7.10
CA PRO A 150 7.09 15.81 6.12
C PRO A 150 5.99 16.88 6.10
N LYS A 151 6.36 18.14 6.32
CA LYS A 151 5.42 19.27 6.29
C LYS A 151 4.68 19.40 4.96
N ALA A 152 5.36 19.05 3.84
CA ALA A 152 4.76 19.07 2.52
C ALA A 152 3.60 18.08 2.38
N LEU A 153 3.65 16.93 3.05
CA LEU A 153 2.58 15.94 3.06
C LEU A 153 1.40 16.41 3.92
N LEU A 154 1.68 16.99 5.08
CA LEU A 154 0.64 17.59 5.93
C LEU A 154 -0.13 18.69 5.20
N ALA A 155 0.57 19.52 4.43
CA ALA A 155 -0.05 20.59 3.64
C ALA A 155 -0.95 20.08 2.49
N GLN A 156 -0.78 18.81 2.09
CA GLN A 156 -1.58 18.17 1.04
C GLN A 156 -2.72 17.31 1.58
N LEU A 157 -2.86 17.21 2.90
CA LEU A 157 -3.95 16.49 3.55
C LEU A 157 -5.16 17.42 3.69
N THR A 158 -6.37 16.90 3.44
CA THR A 158 -7.61 17.65 3.69
C THR A 158 -7.74 17.97 5.18
N GLU A 159 -8.51 19.00 5.50
CA GLU A 159 -8.94 19.23 6.88
C GLU A 159 -9.74 18.01 7.39
N GLY A 160 -9.38 17.50 8.56
CA GLY A 160 -9.94 16.25 9.09
C GLY A 160 -9.43 14.99 8.42
N GLY A 161 -8.46 15.10 7.49
CA GLY A 161 -7.80 13.96 6.87
C GLY A 161 -6.91 13.19 7.84
N VAL A 162 -6.56 11.95 7.48
CA VAL A 162 -5.73 11.05 8.30
C VAL A 162 -4.45 10.69 7.56
N MET A 163 -3.32 10.78 8.26
CA MET A 163 -2.03 10.29 7.78
C MET A 163 -1.54 9.16 8.67
N ILE A 164 -1.17 8.05 8.05
CA ILE A 164 -0.49 6.92 8.71
C ILE A 164 0.98 6.94 8.30
N ILE A 165 1.85 7.00 9.28
CA ILE A 165 3.30 7.05 9.11
C ILE A 165 3.95 6.18 10.19
N PRO A 166 4.92 5.30 9.83
CA PRO A 166 5.59 4.42 10.79
C PRO A 166 6.57 5.16 11.68
#